data_73f26d8c0cbcf05e58374e064f1e1bd0
#
_entry.id   73f26d8c0cbcf05e58374e064f1e1bd0
#
_cell.length_a   1.000
_cell.length_b   1.000
_cell.length_c   1.000
_cell.angle_alpha   90.00
_cell.angle_beta   90.00
_cell.angle_gamma   90.00
#
_symmetry.space_group_name_H-M   'P 1'
#
loop_
_entity.id
_entity.type
_entity.pdbx_description
1 polymer ?
#
loop_
_entity_poly.entity_id
_entity_poly.type
_entity_poly.pdbx_seq_one_letter_code
_entity_poly.pdbx_strand_id
1 'polypeptide(L)'
;MQELGVSMSQSPPSDSATAWETGTVAASFLVVDDHPLFLEALQLAIHSAYPNAVIVEATSIASAKAAIAERRNFDLVLLDLCMPGTRGFQGLLELRTLYPKLPVVIVSALEDSRIVHEAMTCGAAGFIAKSARKAQLAAAISEVMAGSIALPAGYQPPSTDTTAAAAAEMARRFASLTPQQQRVLQMLRQGMLNKQIAHELDVGETTVKAHVSEILRKLHVASRTQAVIEMSKIDFDTVMAACAQGQGSR
;
A
#
# COMPACT_ATOMS: atom_id res chain seq x y z
N MET A 1 -45.94 -71.29 36.22
CA MET A 1 -46.72 -70.29 35.52
C MET A 1 -46.08 -68.97 35.86
N GLN A 2 -45.19 -68.52 35.07
CA GLN A 2 -45.28 -67.49 33.99
C GLN A 2 -45.95 -66.24 34.54
N GLU A 3 -45.16 -65.15 34.60
CA GLU A 3 -45.13 -64.11 33.60
C GLU A 3 -44.06 -63.08 33.92
N LEU A 4 -43.15 -62.91 33.05
CA LEU A 4 -42.62 -61.81 32.33
C LEU A 4 -42.81 -60.37 32.89
N GLY A 5 -41.80 -59.87 33.54
CA GLY A 5 -41.65 -58.44 33.88
C GLY A 5 -40.95 -57.67 32.78
N VAL A 6 -41.60 -56.66 32.29
CA VAL A 6 -41.11 -55.74 31.25
C VAL A 6 -40.07 -54.82 31.83
N SER A 7 -38.87 -54.88 31.25
CA SER A 7 -37.77 -53.92 31.48
C SER A 7 -38.10 -52.59 30.81
N MET A 8 -38.29 -51.53 31.56
CA MET A 8 -38.34 -50.18 31.08
C MET A 8 -36.87 -49.63 30.98
N SER A 9 -36.40 -49.59 29.76
CA SER A 9 -35.20 -48.91 29.39
C SER A 9 -35.41 -47.38 29.57
N GLN A 10 -34.75 -46.79 30.55
CA GLN A 10 -34.57 -45.33 30.65
C GLN A 10 -33.38 -44.93 29.83
N SER A 11 -33.64 -44.23 28.72
CA SER A 11 -32.65 -43.53 27.98
C SER A 11 -32.10 -42.36 28.82
N PRO A 12 -30.77 -42.12 28.85
CA PRO A 12 -30.23 -40.95 29.53
C PRO A 12 -30.60 -39.69 28.75
N PRO A 13 -30.78 -38.53 29.41
CA PRO A 13 -31.03 -37.28 28.74
C PRO A 13 -29.80 -36.87 27.92
N SER A 14 -30.01 -36.72 26.65
CA SER A 14 -29.07 -36.06 25.73
C SER A 14 -29.08 -34.55 25.97
N ASP A 15 -28.33 -34.11 26.96
CA ASP A 15 -28.10 -32.69 27.17
C ASP A 15 -26.63 -32.43 27.41
N SER A 16 -25.89 -32.43 26.34
CA SER A 16 -24.58 -31.81 26.26
C SER A 16 -24.34 -31.30 24.84
N ALA A 17 -25.27 -30.47 24.39
CA ALA A 17 -24.91 -29.47 23.40
C ALA A 17 -24.01 -28.47 24.12
N THR A 18 -22.73 -28.82 24.24
CA THR A 18 -21.68 -27.84 24.52
C THR A 18 -21.74 -26.82 23.40
N ALA A 19 -22.44 -25.73 23.71
CA ALA A 19 -22.31 -24.49 22.96
C ALA A 19 -20.84 -24.14 22.93
N TRP A 20 -20.18 -24.45 21.82
CA TRP A 20 -18.97 -23.75 21.42
C TRP A 20 -19.42 -22.32 21.17
N GLU A 21 -19.34 -21.51 22.22
CA GLU A 21 -19.26 -20.05 22.05
C GLU A 21 -18.04 -19.81 21.20
N THR A 22 -18.26 -19.74 19.88
CA THR A 22 -17.35 -19.09 18.96
C THR A 22 -17.29 -17.64 19.40
N GLY A 23 -16.41 -17.35 20.36
CA GLY A 23 -15.97 -16.00 20.62
C GLY A 23 -15.43 -15.48 19.28
N THR A 24 -16.26 -14.75 18.58
CA THR A 24 -15.88 -14.07 17.33
C THR A 24 -14.80 -13.11 17.73
N VAL A 25 -13.53 -13.50 17.53
CA VAL A 25 -12.39 -12.61 17.74
C VAL A 25 -12.65 -11.41 16.86
N ALA A 26 -12.74 -10.23 17.47
CA ALA A 26 -12.99 -8.99 16.75
C ALA A 26 -11.88 -8.77 15.73
N ALA A 27 -12.23 -8.52 14.47
CA ALA A 27 -11.25 -8.22 13.42
C ALA A 27 -10.45 -6.97 13.79
N SER A 28 -9.16 -7.00 13.58
CA SER A 28 -8.22 -5.94 13.97
C SER A 28 -7.57 -5.31 12.74
N PHE A 29 -7.75 -4.01 12.58
CA PHE A 29 -7.28 -3.23 11.44
C PHE A 29 -6.26 -2.19 11.87
N LEU A 30 -5.19 -2.04 11.08
CA LEU A 30 -4.28 -0.91 11.17
C LEU A 30 -4.50 0.00 9.97
N VAL A 31 -4.89 1.25 10.22
CA VAL A 31 -5.09 2.27 9.20
C VAL A 31 -3.93 3.25 9.25
N VAL A 32 -3.21 3.37 8.14
CA VAL A 32 -1.99 4.19 8.03
C VAL A 32 -2.23 5.28 7.01
N ASP A 33 -2.60 6.47 7.46
CA ASP A 33 -2.92 7.63 6.63
C ASP A 33 -2.70 8.92 7.45
N ASP A 34 -2.22 9.98 6.83
CA ASP A 34 -2.02 11.28 7.49
C ASP A 34 -3.18 12.28 7.26
N HIS A 35 -4.26 11.84 6.59
CA HIS A 35 -5.44 12.64 6.32
C HIS A 35 -6.59 12.32 7.28
N PRO A 36 -6.88 13.15 8.30
CA PRO A 36 -7.87 12.84 9.33
C PRO A 36 -9.27 12.52 8.79
N LEU A 37 -9.76 13.29 7.81
CA LEU A 37 -11.08 13.07 7.21
C LEU A 37 -11.19 11.72 6.50
N PHE A 38 -10.08 11.23 5.94
CA PHE A 38 -10.09 9.94 5.29
C PHE A 38 -10.01 8.78 6.29
N LEU A 39 -9.29 8.96 7.40
CA LEU A 39 -9.31 8.02 8.53
C LEU A 39 -10.74 7.80 9.03
N GLU A 40 -11.53 8.86 9.23
CA GLU A 40 -12.94 8.76 9.62
C GLU A 40 -13.77 8.00 8.57
N ALA A 41 -13.55 8.26 7.29
CA ALA A 41 -14.25 7.55 6.21
C ALA A 41 -13.93 6.05 6.19
N LEU A 42 -12.67 5.67 6.39
CA LEU A 42 -12.24 4.28 6.50
C LEU A 42 -12.83 3.60 7.74
N GLN A 43 -12.82 4.25 8.90
CA GLN A 43 -13.44 3.72 10.11
C GLN A 43 -14.92 3.41 9.89
N LEU A 44 -15.66 4.35 9.30
CA LEU A 44 -17.08 4.17 8.98
C LEU A 44 -17.30 3.02 7.98
N ALA A 45 -16.40 2.82 7.03
CA ALA A 45 -16.47 1.72 6.07
C ALA A 45 -16.17 0.38 6.75
N ILE A 46 -15.13 0.31 7.58
CA ILE A 46 -14.76 -0.88 8.35
C ILE A 46 -15.89 -1.28 9.29
N HIS A 47 -16.40 -0.36 10.12
CA HIS A 47 -17.48 -0.67 11.05
C HIS A 47 -18.79 -1.05 10.36
N SER A 48 -18.99 -0.61 9.11
CA SER A 48 -20.16 -1.04 8.31
C SER A 48 -20.10 -2.53 7.96
N ALA A 49 -18.91 -3.10 7.75
CA ALA A 49 -18.71 -4.51 7.43
C ALA A 49 -18.37 -5.35 8.69
N TYR A 50 -17.67 -4.74 9.64
CA TYR A 50 -17.18 -5.36 10.89
C TYR A 50 -17.55 -4.49 12.10
N PRO A 51 -18.78 -4.57 12.62
CA PRO A 51 -19.26 -3.67 13.68
C PRO A 51 -18.41 -3.67 14.96
N ASN A 52 -17.80 -4.83 15.30
CA ASN A 52 -16.96 -5.00 16.48
C ASN A 52 -15.45 -4.89 16.18
N ALA A 53 -15.07 -4.35 15.02
CA ALA A 53 -13.68 -4.23 14.63
C ALA A 53 -12.88 -3.35 15.60
N VAL A 54 -11.66 -3.75 15.88
CA VAL A 54 -10.66 -2.92 16.56
C VAL A 54 -9.84 -2.21 15.49
N ILE A 55 -9.83 -0.88 15.52
CA ILE A 55 -9.09 -0.07 14.55
C ILE A 55 -8.01 0.69 15.30
N VAL A 56 -6.78 0.59 14.81
CA VAL A 56 -5.64 1.38 15.27
C VAL A 56 -5.19 2.28 14.13
N GLU A 57 -4.93 3.53 14.45
CA GLU A 57 -4.48 4.53 13.49
C GLU A 57 -2.98 4.80 13.61
N ALA A 58 -2.36 5.06 12.48
CA ALA A 58 -0.98 5.50 12.38
C ALA A 58 -0.87 6.56 11.27
N THR A 59 -0.04 7.57 11.49
CA THR A 59 0.17 8.67 10.54
C THR A 59 1.50 8.58 9.79
N SER A 60 2.23 7.49 9.99
CA SER A 60 3.54 7.24 9.37
C SER A 60 3.89 5.75 9.41
N ILE A 61 4.83 5.33 8.55
CA ILE A 61 5.37 3.95 8.58
C ILE A 61 6.05 3.65 9.93
N ALA A 62 6.69 4.64 10.55
CA ALA A 62 7.33 4.46 11.84
C ALA A 62 6.31 4.15 12.94
N SER A 63 5.21 4.91 13.03
CA SER A 63 4.12 4.66 13.98
C SER A 63 3.37 3.37 13.67
N ALA A 64 3.20 3.01 12.39
CA ALA A 64 2.61 1.74 11.99
C ALA A 64 3.44 0.54 12.48
N LYS A 65 4.77 0.56 12.31
CA LYS A 65 5.67 -0.48 12.82
C LYS A 65 5.63 -0.58 14.34
N ALA A 66 5.59 0.55 15.04
CA ALA A 66 5.46 0.57 16.49
C ALA A 66 4.15 -0.10 16.94
N ALA A 67 3.02 0.24 16.31
CA ALA A 67 1.72 -0.36 16.58
C ALA A 67 1.71 -1.88 16.34
N ILE A 68 2.32 -2.35 15.22
CA ILE A 68 2.42 -3.78 14.92
C ILE A 68 3.32 -4.50 15.94
N ALA A 69 4.43 -3.89 16.36
CA ALA A 69 5.33 -4.46 17.36
C ALA A 69 4.65 -4.62 18.72
N GLU A 70 3.82 -3.65 19.11
CA GLU A 70 3.07 -3.66 20.37
C GLU A 70 1.93 -4.68 20.36
N ARG A 71 1.09 -4.69 19.31
CA ARG A 71 -0.14 -5.51 19.27
C ARG A 71 -0.04 -6.86 18.57
N ARG A 72 0.85 -7.07 17.63
CA ARG A 72 1.16 -8.31 16.87
C ARG A 72 0.02 -9.06 16.16
N ASN A 73 -1.24 -8.66 16.27
CA ASN A 73 -2.41 -9.39 15.79
C ASN A 73 -3.36 -8.53 14.96
N PHE A 74 -2.84 -7.84 13.97
CA PHE A 74 -3.66 -7.20 12.95
C PHE A 74 -4.01 -8.20 11.85
N ASP A 75 -5.27 -8.16 11.41
CA ASP A 75 -5.76 -8.99 10.30
C ASP A 75 -5.52 -8.32 8.95
N LEU A 76 -5.47 -6.97 8.92
CA LEU A 76 -5.28 -6.19 7.70
C LEU A 76 -4.65 -4.83 8.02
N VAL A 77 -3.74 -4.39 7.15
CA VAL A 77 -3.23 -3.02 7.09
C VAL A 77 -3.83 -2.29 5.88
N LEU A 78 -4.39 -1.11 6.09
CA LEU A 78 -4.79 -0.18 5.05
C LEU A 78 -3.73 0.94 5.00
N LEU A 79 -3.02 1.06 3.89
CA LEU A 79 -1.84 1.93 3.77
C LEU A 79 -2.01 2.98 2.68
N ASP A 80 -1.92 4.26 3.03
CA ASP A 80 -1.78 5.33 2.04
C ASP A 80 -0.38 5.36 1.44
N LEU A 81 -0.31 5.60 0.12
CA LEU A 81 0.96 5.79 -0.60
C LEU A 81 1.50 7.23 -0.50
N CYS A 82 0.65 8.20 -0.22
CA CYS A 82 0.97 9.63 -0.36
C CYS A 82 1.24 10.32 0.99
N MET A 83 1.87 9.64 1.94
CA MET A 83 2.19 10.22 3.25
C MET A 83 3.53 10.97 3.24
N PRO A 84 3.68 12.06 4.03
CA PRO A 84 4.95 12.74 4.23
C PRO A 84 6.05 11.79 4.73
N GLY A 85 7.24 11.91 4.14
CA GLY A 85 8.38 11.06 4.52
C GLY A 85 8.37 9.64 3.94
N THR A 86 7.31 9.23 3.25
CA THR A 86 7.22 7.95 2.54
C THR A 86 7.49 8.15 1.05
N ARG A 87 8.30 7.30 0.44
CA ARG A 87 8.63 7.40 -0.99
C ARG A 87 7.97 6.26 -1.76
N GLY A 88 6.95 6.57 -2.56
CA GLY A 88 6.26 5.60 -3.41
C GLY A 88 5.88 4.33 -2.63
N PHE A 89 6.30 3.17 -3.10
CA PHE A 89 5.99 1.88 -2.48
C PHE A 89 6.94 1.44 -1.37
N GLN A 90 7.89 2.28 -0.95
CA GLN A 90 8.87 1.92 0.08
C GLN A 90 8.21 1.46 1.39
N GLY A 91 7.13 2.14 1.82
CA GLY A 91 6.39 1.75 3.02
C GLY A 91 5.75 0.37 2.90
N LEU A 92 5.17 0.06 1.74
CA LEU A 92 4.62 -1.26 1.44
C LEU A 92 5.71 -2.34 1.49
N LEU A 93 6.82 -2.13 0.80
CA LEU A 93 7.94 -3.09 0.75
C LEU A 93 8.53 -3.32 2.15
N GLU A 94 8.66 -2.27 2.96
CA GLU A 94 9.17 -2.37 4.32
C GLU A 94 8.23 -3.21 5.21
N LEU A 95 6.91 -2.94 5.16
CA LEU A 95 5.93 -3.72 5.91
C LEU A 95 5.87 -5.18 5.42
N ARG A 96 5.89 -5.43 4.11
CA ARG A 96 5.90 -6.79 3.54
C ARG A 96 7.16 -7.58 3.89
N THR A 97 8.31 -6.92 3.98
CA THR A 97 9.58 -7.56 4.37
C THR A 97 9.57 -7.93 5.85
N LEU A 98 9.12 -7.02 6.71
CA LEU A 98 9.12 -7.25 8.17
C LEU A 98 7.97 -8.15 8.62
N TYR A 99 6.82 -8.07 7.96
CA TYR A 99 5.58 -8.76 8.33
C TYR A 99 4.95 -9.50 7.13
N PRO A 100 5.61 -10.53 6.57
CA PRO A 100 5.21 -11.16 5.30
C PRO A 100 3.83 -11.83 5.35
N LYS A 101 3.33 -12.18 6.52
CA LYS A 101 2.02 -12.80 6.71
C LYS A 101 0.88 -11.78 6.89
N LEU A 102 1.18 -10.53 7.18
CA LEU A 102 0.20 -9.48 7.40
C LEU A 102 -0.21 -8.89 6.04
N PRO A 103 -1.47 -9.04 5.61
CA PRO A 103 -1.91 -8.46 4.35
C PRO A 103 -1.91 -6.92 4.42
N VAL A 104 -1.44 -6.28 3.36
CA VAL A 104 -1.40 -4.83 3.22
C VAL A 104 -2.20 -4.45 1.98
N VAL A 105 -3.25 -3.67 2.15
CA VAL A 105 -4.04 -3.06 1.07
C VAL A 105 -3.59 -1.62 0.91
N ILE A 106 -3.33 -1.24 -0.32
CA ILE A 106 -3.04 0.15 -0.66
C ILE A 106 -4.34 0.93 -0.78
N VAL A 107 -4.38 2.12 -0.18
CA VAL A 107 -5.49 3.06 -0.30
C VAL A 107 -4.92 4.38 -0.81
N SER A 108 -5.24 4.80 -2.02
CA SER A 108 -4.59 5.94 -2.65
C SER A 108 -5.54 6.81 -3.48
N ALA A 109 -5.24 8.10 -3.56
CA ALA A 109 -5.88 9.02 -4.50
C ALA A 109 -5.38 8.84 -5.95
N LEU A 110 -4.28 8.12 -6.14
CA LEU A 110 -3.69 7.84 -7.45
C LEU A 110 -4.30 6.54 -8.01
N GLU A 111 -5.09 6.65 -9.07
CA GLU A 111 -5.85 5.53 -9.67
C GLU A 111 -5.28 5.06 -11.02
N ASP A 112 -4.08 5.51 -11.41
CA ASP A 112 -3.42 5.08 -12.65
C ASP A 112 -3.17 3.57 -12.62
N SER A 113 -3.56 2.85 -13.68
CA SER A 113 -3.41 1.40 -13.81
C SER A 113 -1.97 0.92 -13.60
N ARG A 114 -0.97 1.75 -13.91
CA ARG A 114 0.44 1.42 -13.66
C ARG A 114 0.76 1.43 -12.17
N ILE A 115 0.21 2.39 -11.42
CA ILE A 115 0.39 2.46 -9.95
C ILE A 115 -0.28 1.27 -9.28
N VAL A 116 -1.48 0.91 -9.71
CA VAL A 116 -2.19 -0.30 -9.24
C VAL A 116 -1.36 -1.55 -9.53
N HIS A 117 -0.86 -1.68 -10.77
CA HIS A 117 -0.03 -2.82 -11.17
C HIS A 117 1.26 -2.93 -10.33
N GLU A 118 1.92 -1.80 -10.11
CA GLU A 118 3.15 -1.73 -9.31
C GLU A 118 2.89 -2.07 -7.84
N ALA A 119 1.79 -1.59 -7.25
CA ALA A 119 1.37 -1.97 -5.90
C ALA A 119 1.21 -3.49 -5.77
N MET A 120 0.53 -4.11 -6.73
CA MET A 120 0.32 -5.55 -6.75
C MET A 120 1.63 -6.33 -6.93
N THR A 121 2.53 -5.85 -7.79
CA THR A 121 3.89 -6.41 -7.98
C THR A 121 4.73 -6.32 -6.72
N CYS A 122 4.57 -5.24 -5.92
CA CYS A 122 5.21 -5.07 -4.62
C CYS A 122 4.58 -5.94 -3.51
N GLY A 123 3.57 -6.76 -3.83
CA GLY A 123 2.94 -7.69 -2.90
C GLY A 123 1.81 -7.10 -2.08
N ALA A 124 1.14 -6.04 -2.55
CA ALA A 124 -0.11 -5.60 -1.94
C ALA A 124 -1.18 -6.70 -2.03
N ALA A 125 -2.00 -6.82 -1.00
CA ALA A 125 -3.14 -7.73 -0.97
C ALA A 125 -4.37 -7.18 -1.72
N GLY A 126 -4.34 -5.89 -2.08
CA GLY A 126 -5.35 -5.21 -2.85
C GLY A 126 -5.03 -3.73 -3.02
N PHE A 127 -5.84 -3.06 -3.82
CA PHE A 127 -5.75 -1.62 -4.07
C PHE A 127 -7.15 -1.01 -4.06
N ILE A 128 -7.34 0.04 -3.28
CA ILE A 128 -8.60 0.76 -3.15
C ILE A 128 -8.35 2.24 -3.47
N ALA A 129 -9.18 2.80 -4.35
CA ALA A 129 -9.15 4.22 -4.65
C ALA A 129 -9.74 5.04 -3.50
N LYS A 130 -9.11 6.15 -3.09
CA LYS A 130 -9.67 7.09 -2.09
C LYS A 130 -10.97 7.75 -2.58
N SER A 131 -11.22 7.79 -3.89
CA SER A 131 -12.47 8.26 -4.49
C SER A 131 -13.63 7.26 -4.35
N ALA A 132 -13.36 6.01 -3.93
CA ALA A 132 -14.38 4.98 -3.78
C ALA A 132 -15.43 5.37 -2.73
N ARG A 133 -16.69 5.05 -3.02
CA ARG A 133 -17.79 5.27 -2.07
C ARG A 133 -17.68 4.32 -0.88
N LYS A 134 -18.24 4.71 0.28
CA LYS A 134 -18.23 3.92 1.51
C LYS A 134 -18.57 2.43 1.29
N ALA A 135 -19.62 2.15 0.50
CA ALA A 135 -20.03 0.77 0.21
C ALA A 135 -18.96 -0.01 -0.58
N GLN A 136 -18.24 0.65 -1.48
CA GLN A 136 -17.15 0.05 -2.25
C GLN A 136 -15.91 -0.19 -1.38
N LEU A 137 -15.59 0.75 -0.47
CA LEU A 137 -14.53 0.57 0.53
C LEU A 137 -14.82 -0.65 1.41
N ALA A 138 -16.04 -0.75 1.96
CA ALA A 138 -16.47 -1.86 2.80
C ALA A 138 -16.41 -3.20 2.05
N ALA A 139 -16.89 -3.24 0.80
CA ALA A 139 -16.86 -4.43 -0.05
C ALA A 139 -15.41 -4.89 -0.33
N ALA A 140 -14.54 -3.97 -0.74
CA ALA A 140 -13.14 -4.26 -1.03
C ALA A 140 -12.37 -4.78 0.21
N ILE A 141 -12.62 -4.19 1.39
CA ILE A 141 -12.06 -4.68 2.64
C ILE A 141 -12.55 -6.12 2.92
N SER A 142 -13.85 -6.39 2.74
CA SER A 142 -14.41 -7.72 2.94
C SER A 142 -13.86 -8.76 1.97
N GLU A 143 -13.63 -8.39 0.71
CA GLU A 143 -12.98 -9.25 -0.29
C GLU A 143 -11.57 -9.67 0.15
N VAL A 144 -10.76 -8.71 0.63
CA VAL A 144 -9.40 -9.02 1.08
C VAL A 144 -9.41 -9.84 2.36
N MET A 145 -10.30 -9.57 3.30
CA MET A 145 -10.47 -10.36 4.51
C MET A 145 -10.93 -11.79 4.22
N ALA A 146 -11.64 -12.02 3.12
CA ALA A 146 -11.99 -13.35 2.61
C ALA A 146 -10.86 -14.03 1.83
N GLY A 147 -9.68 -13.40 1.70
CA GLY A 147 -8.51 -13.92 0.97
C GLY A 147 -8.53 -13.64 -0.54
N SER A 148 -9.46 -12.83 -1.02
CA SER A 148 -9.51 -12.37 -2.42
C SER A 148 -8.69 -11.10 -2.62
N ILE A 149 -8.40 -10.77 -3.87
CA ILE A 149 -7.69 -9.53 -4.23
C ILE A 149 -8.72 -8.49 -4.62
N ALA A 150 -8.75 -7.37 -3.91
CA ALA A 150 -9.58 -6.22 -4.28
C ALA A 150 -8.82 -5.28 -5.23
N LEU A 151 -9.41 -4.96 -6.37
CA LEU A 151 -8.85 -4.04 -7.37
C LEU A 151 -9.90 -3.01 -7.78
N PRO A 152 -9.48 -1.80 -8.21
CA PRO A 152 -10.39 -0.79 -8.72
C PRO A 152 -11.22 -1.30 -9.89
N ALA A 153 -12.49 -0.88 -9.98
CA ALA A 153 -13.36 -1.25 -11.09
C ALA A 153 -12.76 -0.79 -12.42
N GLY A 154 -12.70 -1.70 -13.40
CA GLY A 154 -12.13 -1.40 -14.72
C GLY A 154 -10.60 -1.46 -14.77
N TYR A 155 -9.92 -1.88 -13.72
CA TYR A 155 -8.49 -2.11 -13.76
C TYR A 155 -8.14 -3.14 -14.84
N GLN A 156 -7.19 -2.78 -15.69
CA GLN A 156 -6.56 -3.68 -16.66
C GLN A 156 -5.04 -3.61 -16.46
N PRO A 157 -4.36 -4.75 -16.31
CA PRO A 157 -2.92 -4.75 -16.22
C PRO A 157 -2.33 -4.10 -17.47
N PRO A 158 -1.32 -3.23 -17.33
CA PRO A 158 -0.65 -2.65 -18.48
C PRO A 158 -0.03 -3.77 -19.33
N SER A 159 -0.14 -3.66 -20.66
CA SER A 159 0.51 -4.62 -21.56
C SER A 159 2.03 -4.60 -21.35
N THR A 160 2.66 -5.76 -21.32
CA THR A 160 4.10 -5.93 -21.04
C THR A 160 4.98 -5.11 -22.01
N ASP A 161 4.55 -4.97 -23.25
CA ASP A 161 5.25 -4.16 -24.26
C ASP A 161 5.19 -2.66 -23.95
N THR A 162 4.07 -2.18 -23.40
CA THR A 162 3.89 -0.75 -23.07
C THR A 162 4.72 -0.35 -21.84
N THR A 163 4.88 -1.25 -20.88
CA THR A 163 5.65 -0.99 -19.64
C THR A 163 7.16 -0.91 -19.94
N ALA A 164 7.68 -1.87 -20.68
CA ALA A 164 9.09 -1.89 -21.08
C ALA A 164 9.44 -0.69 -21.99
N ALA A 165 8.57 -0.35 -22.95
CA ALA A 165 8.75 0.81 -23.81
C ALA A 165 8.69 2.13 -23.04
N ALA A 166 7.77 2.27 -22.07
CA ALA A 166 7.67 3.44 -21.22
C ALA A 166 8.88 3.61 -20.30
N ALA A 167 9.38 2.52 -19.71
CA ALA A 167 10.58 2.52 -18.89
C ALA A 167 11.83 2.88 -19.72
N ALA A 168 11.98 2.30 -20.92
CA ALA A 168 13.07 2.64 -21.84
C ALA A 168 13.01 4.11 -22.31
N GLU A 169 11.81 4.63 -22.57
CA GLU A 169 11.62 6.05 -22.93
C GLU A 169 11.97 6.97 -21.75
N MET A 170 11.54 6.63 -20.54
CA MET A 170 11.88 7.40 -19.36
C MET A 170 13.38 7.37 -19.09
N ALA A 171 14.04 6.21 -19.22
CA ALA A 171 15.50 6.08 -19.11
C ALA A 171 16.23 6.98 -20.13
N ARG A 172 15.75 7.05 -21.37
CA ARG A 172 16.30 7.98 -22.39
C ARG A 172 16.14 9.44 -21.97
N ARG A 173 15.00 9.84 -21.43
CA ARG A 173 14.75 11.21 -20.94
C ARG A 173 15.69 11.56 -19.79
N PHE A 174 15.90 10.65 -18.85
CA PHE A 174 16.88 10.82 -17.77
C PHE A 174 18.31 10.96 -18.30
N ALA A 175 18.71 10.14 -19.26
CA ALA A 175 20.03 10.23 -19.90
C ALA A 175 20.22 11.56 -20.65
N SER A 176 19.15 12.25 -21.04
CA SER A 176 19.21 13.58 -21.66
C SER A 176 19.48 14.73 -20.69
N LEU A 177 19.39 14.48 -19.38
CA LEU A 177 19.70 15.50 -18.37
C LEU A 177 21.20 15.72 -18.28
N THR A 178 21.60 17.00 -18.17
CA THR A 178 23.01 17.35 -17.91
C THR A 178 23.41 16.88 -16.50
N PRO A 179 24.72 16.69 -16.22
CA PRO A 179 25.18 16.32 -14.87
C PRO A 179 24.69 17.27 -13.78
N GLN A 180 24.61 18.57 -14.07
CA GLN A 180 24.07 19.57 -13.15
C GLN A 180 22.56 19.37 -12.91
N GLN A 181 21.78 19.09 -13.96
CA GLN A 181 20.36 18.79 -13.84
C GLN A 181 20.11 17.49 -13.06
N GLN A 182 20.94 16.48 -13.25
CA GLN A 182 20.86 15.23 -12.46
C GLN A 182 21.13 15.49 -10.97
N ARG A 183 22.13 16.31 -10.62
CA ARG A 183 22.39 16.72 -9.23
C ARG A 183 21.21 17.48 -8.63
N VAL A 184 20.67 18.47 -9.36
CA VAL A 184 19.46 19.20 -8.92
C VAL A 184 18.29 18.24 -8.70
N LEU A 185 18.06 17.30 -9.61
CA LEU A 185 16.97 16.32 -9.50
C LEU A 185 17.15 15.38 -8.28
N GLN A 186 18.38 14.98 -7.96
CA GLN A 186 18.66 14.22 -6.73
C GLN A 186 18.32 15.01 -5.46
N MET A 187 18.66 16.30 -5.43
CA MET A 187 18.33 17.18 -4.29
C MET A 187 16.82 17.43 -4.18
N LEU A 188 16.12 17.53 -5.33
CA LEU A 188 14.65 17.57 -5.37
C LEU A 188 14.04 16.31 -4.76
N ARG A 189 14.61 15.15 -5.05
CA ARG A 189 14.21 13.85 -4.49
C ARG A 189 14.40 13.78 -2.97
N GLN A 190 15.43 14.44 -2.45
CA GLN A 190 15.68 14.57 -1.00
C GLN A 190 14.72 15.55 -0.32
N GLY A 191 13.81 16.17 -1.06
CA GLY A 191 12.84 17.13 -0.52
C GLY A 191 13.38 18.54 -0.34
N MET A 192 14.60 18.84 -0.79
CA MET A 192 15.24 20.15 -0.63
C MET A 192 14.50 21.24 -1.40
N LEU A 193 14.25 22.37 -0.76
CA LEU A 193 13.68 23.56 -1.41
C LEU A 193 14.69 24.21 -2.34
N ASN A 194 14.23 24.97 -3.35
CA ASN A 194 15.11 25.64 -4.31
C ASN A 194 16.17 26.52 -3.63
N LYS A 195 15.83 27.17 -2.51
CA LYS A 195 16.78 27.96 -1.71
C LYS A 195 17.90 27.11 -1.09
N GLN A 196 17.57 25.91 -0.62
CA GLN A 196 18.54 24.96 -0.06
C GLN A 196 19.44 24.39 -1.14
N ILE A 197 18.88 24.04 -2.31
CA ILE A 197 19.62 23.58 -3.49
C ILE A 197 20.58 24.68 -3.99
N ALA A 198 20.12 25.93 -4.01
CA ALA A 198 20.92 27.09 -4.41
C ALA A 198 22.13 27.25 -3.49
N HIS A 199 21.93 27.12 -2.18
CA HIS A 199 23.02 27.19 -1.21
C HIS A 199 24.01 26.02 -1.37
N GLU A 200 23.50 24.78 -1.53
CA GLU A 200 24.35 23.58 -1.68
C GLU A 200 25.19 23.57 -2.96
N LEU A 201 24.68 24.17 -4.03
CA LEU A 201 25.35 24.24 -5.33
C LEU A 201 26.14 25.56 -5.54
N ASP A 202 26.09 26.46 -4.55
CA ASP A 202 26.68 27.81 -4.64
C ASP A 202 26.25 28.59 -5.90
N VAL A 203 24.93 28.62 -6.15
CA VAL A 203 24.30 29.30 -7.29
C VAL A 203 23.10 30.13 -6.83
N GLY A 204 22.64 31.03 -7.71
CA GLY A 204 21.40 31.79 -7.43
C GLY A 204 20.15 30.92 -7.46
N GLU A 205 19.14 31.23 -6.62
CA GLU A 205 17.84 30.55 -6.61
C GLU A 205 17.13 30.59 -7.97
N THR A 206 17.31 31.67 -8.73
CA THR A 206 16.80 31.82 -10.10
C THR A 206 17.41 30.78 -11.06
N THR A 207 18.71 30.47 -10.89
CA THR A 207 19.39 29.42 -11.65
C THR A 207 18.82 28.04 -11.33
N VAL A 208 18.56 27.76 -10.06
CA VAL A 208 17.90 26.50 -9.64
C VAL A 208 16.49 26.40 -10.23
N LYS A 209 15.70 27.47 -10.19
CA LYS A 209 14.37 27.52 -10.84
C LYS A 209 14.43 27.22 -12.33
N ALA A 210 15.43 27.77 -13.03
CA ALA A 210 15.65 27.50 -14.45
C ALA A 210 16.01 26.01 -14.68
N HIS A 211 16.89 25.42 -13.87
CA HIS A 211 17.20 23.99 -13.94
C HIS A 211 15.98 23.13 -13.67
N VAL A 212 15.19 23.43 -12.66
CA VAL A 212 13.95 22.70 -12.36
C VAL A 212 12.98 22.75 -13.53
N SER A 213 12.74 23.93 -14.10
CA SER A 213 11.85 24.08 -15.26
C SER A 213 12.32 23.26 -16.46
N GLU A 214 13.62 23.26 -16.72
CA GLU A 214 14.22 22.51 -17.83
C GLU A 214 14.18 20.98 -17.58
N ILE A 215 14.38 20.55 -16.33
CA ILE A 215 14.20 19.14 -15.92
C ILE A 215 12.75 18.69 -16.19
N LEU A 216 11.76 19.45 -15.72
CA LEU A 216 10.35 19.13 -15.93
C LEU A 216 10.01 19.03 -17.42
N ARG A 217 10.53 19.96 -18.23
CA ARG A 217 10.34 19.94 -19.68
C ARG A 217 10.95 18.70 -20.33
N LYS A 218 12.20 18.35 -19.99
CA LYS A 218 12.92 17.18 -20.55
C LYS A 218 12.30 15.85 -20.12
N LEU A 219 11.80 15.77 -18.89
CA LEU A 219 11.11 14.58 -18.39
C LEU A 219 9.67 14.48 -18.85
N HIS A 220 9.12 15.52 -19.50
CA HIS A 220 7.72 15.63 -19.91
C HIS A 220 6.75 15.48 -18.74
N VAL A 221 7.07 16.09 -17.61
CA VAL A 221 6.24 16.08 -16.40
C VAL A 221 5.75 17.49 -16.06
N ALA A 222 4.53 17.57 -15.50
CA ALA A 222 3.90 18.86 -15.22
C ALA A 222 4.30 19.47 -13.87
N SER A 223 4.87 18.70 -12.96
CA SER A 223 5.21 19.17 -11.62
C SER A 223 6.47 18.54 -11.06
N ARG A 224 7.07 19.24 -10.08
CA ARG A 224 8.20 18.76 -9.27
C ARG A 224 7.90 17.40 -8.62
N THR A 225 6.70 17.24 -8.05
CA THR A 225 6.26 16.00 -7.42
C THR A 225 6.24 14.85 -8.42
N GLN A 226 5.74 15.10 -9.61
CA GLN A 226 5.72 14.10 -10.69
C GLN A 226 7.12 13.72 -11.15
N ALA A 227 8.07 14.67 -11.23
CA ALA A 227 9.47 14.38 -11.56
C ALA A 227 10.11 13.45 -10.51
N VAL A 228 9.84 13.69 -9.23
CA VAL A 228 10.34 12.86 -8.12
C VAL A 228 9.72 11.46 -8.17
N ILE A 229 8.41 11.33 -8.46
CA ILE A 229 7.72 10.05 -8.62
C ILE A 229 8.32 9.26 -9.80
N GLU A 230 8.49 9.89 -10.97
CA GLU A 230 9.08 9.20 -12.13
C GLU A 230 10.53 8.74 -11.85
N MET A 231 11.29 9.52 -11.11
CA MET A 231 12.66 9.14 -10.69
C MET A 231 12.64 7.95 -9.71
N SER A 232 11.69 7.89 -8.78
CA SER A 232 11.61 6.75 -7.84
C SER A 232 11.25 5.44 -8.55
N LYS A 233 10.54 5.50 -9.68
CA LYS A 233 10.25 4.31 -10.50
C LYS A 233 11.51 3.70 -11.14
N ILE A 234 12.44 4.54 -11.61
CA ILE A 234 13.70 4.06 -12.22
C ILE A 234 14.58 3.34 -11.19
N ASP A 235 14.69 3.89 -9.99
CA ASP A 235 15.44 3.24 -8.92
C ASP A 235 14.78 1.91 -8.49
N PHE A 236 13.47 1.84 -8.56
CA PHE A 236 12.69 0.66 -8.25
C PHE A 236 12.89 -0.44 -9.30
N ASP A 237 12.80 -0.10 -10.58
CA ASP A 237 13.03 -1.04 -11.68
C ASP A 237 14.46 -1.62 -11.63
N THR A 238 15.45 -0.81 -11.24
CA THR A 238 16.84 -1.25 -11.06
C THR A 238 16.97 -2.21 -9.87
N VAL A 239 16.29 -1.97 -8.77
CA VAL A 239 16.28 -2.84 -7.58
C VAL A 239 15.54 -4.15 -7.90
N MET A 240 14.40 -4.09 -8.58
CA MET A 240 13.63 -5.29 -8.95
C MET A 240 14.36 -6.14 -10.00
N ALA A 241 15.04 -5.53 -10.97
CA ALA A 241 15.89 -6.25 -11.92
C ALA A 241 17.06 -6.96 -11.21
N ALA A 242 17.68 -6.33 -10.22
CA ALA A 242 18.72 -6.95 -9.40
C ALA A 242 18.19 -8.10 -8.52
N CYS A 243 16.99 -7.98 -7.96
CA CYS A 243 16.33 -9.05 -7.20
C CYS A 243 15.93 -10.24 -8.10
N ALA A 244 15.47 -9.98 -9.32
CA ALA A 244 15.12 -11.04 -10.28
C ALA A 244 16.35 -11.84 -10.75
N GLN A 245 17.52 -11.19 -10.89
CA GLN A 245 18.77 -11.85 -11.26
C GLN A 245 19.42 -12.65 -10.11
N GLY A 246 19.12 -12.30 -8.86
CA GLY A 246 19.64 -12.99 -7.67
C GLY A 246 18.94 -14.33 -7.36
N GLN A 247 17.80 -14.65 -7.98
CA GLN A 247 17.07 -15.91 -7.76
C GLN A 247 17.41 -17.01 -8.77
N GLY A 248 18.27 -16.73 -9.76
CA GLY A 248 18.69 -17.69 -10.80
C GLY A 248 19.96 -18.49 -10.50
N SER A 249 20.53 -18.42 -9.30
CA SER A 249 21.72 -19.16 -8.89
C SER A 249 21.50 -19.84 -7.54
N ARG A 250 20.72 -20.93 -7.55
CA ARG A 250 20.81 -22.05 -6.60
C ARG A 250 20.24 -23.31 -7.22
#